data_9e77ff2614988421d305f2c645f60680
#
_entry.id   9e77ff2614988421d305f2c645f60680
#
_cell.length_a   1.000
_cell.length_b   1.000
_cell.length_c   1.000
_cell.angle_alpha   90.00
_cell.angle_beta   90.00
_cell.angle_gamma   90.00
#
_symmetry.space_group_name_H-M   'P 1'
#
loop_
_entity.id
_entity.type
_entity.pdbx_description
1 polymer ?
#
loop_
_entity_poly.entity_id
_entity_poly.type
_entity_poly.pdbx_seq_one_letter_code
_entity_poly.pdbx_strand_id
1 'polypeptide(L)'
;LKDEARFAQKGIHTCAQCAGARYKGREVVIAGTGRFTVRAALHLLELGCRVFFITGEAKIFGDVSLIKKLLSHKQFHFMGGSHVTKLSGDKYLQEIEVTDLVSGDRERLAVAAVFVYRGIVPESSFLAAQKDAQGFLLVDENVMTSLPGVFAAGRVVHEDLPIQVLIGAGSRAALSAAAWLQ
;
A
#
# COMPACT_ATOMS: atom_id res chain seq x y z
N LEU A 1 4.36 -1.45 -13.57
CA LEU A 1 5.55 -2.09 -14.12
C LEU A 1 5.19 -2.83 -15.41
N LYS A 2 6.12 -2.88 -16.36
CA LYS A 2 5.97 -3.74 -17.54
C LYS A 2 5.86 -5.20 -17.06
N ASP A 3 4.96 -5.97 -17.65
CA ASP A 3 4.67 -7.37 -17.29
C ASP A 3 4.05 -7.60 -15.90
N GLU A 4 3.63 -6.59 -15.18
CA GLU A 4 2.97 -6.74 -13.88
C GLU A 4 1.72 -7.61 -13.96
N ALA A 5 0.88 -7.41 -14.99
CA ALA A 5 -0.32 -8.21 -15.21
C ALA A 5 -0.01 -9.69 -15.47
N ARG A 6 1.12 -10.01 -16.10
CA ARG A 6 1.56 -11.39 -16.38
C ARG A 6 1.83 -12.16 -15.09
N PHE A 7 2.38 -11.49 -14.08
CA PHE A 7 2.72 -12.09 -12.79
C PHE A 7 1.67 -11.86 -11.70
N ALA A 8 0.53 -11.24 -12.02
CA ALA A 8 -0.57 -11.08 -11.07
C ALA A 8 -0.99 -12.43 -10.49
N GLN A 9 -1.03 -12.56 -9.16
CA GLN A 9 -1.23 -13.80 -8.39
C GLN A 9 -0.17 -14.90 -8.61
N LYS A 10 0.86 -14.64 -9.43
CA LYS A 10 1.97 -15.56 -9.74
C LYS A 10 3.32 -15.02 -9.28
N GLY A 11 3.32 -14.21 -8.23
CA GLY A 11 4.46 -13.53 -7.63
C GLY A 11 4.25 -12.04 -7.43
N ILE A 12 3.24 -11.41 -8.05
CA ILE A 12 2.84 -10.03 -7.76
C ILE A 12 1.56 -10.03 -6.94
N HIS A 13 1.57 -9.37 -5.80
CA HIS A 13 0.47 -9.28 -4.85
C HIS A 13 0.35 -7.87 -4.26
N THR A 14 -0.84 -7.52 -3.81
CA THR A 14 -1.15 -6.24 -3.15
C THR A 14 -1.49 -6.40 -1.66
N CYS A 15 -1.47 -7.63 -1.14
CA CYS A 15 -1.84 -7.94 0.25
C CYS A 15 -0.90 -9.01 0.81
N ALA A 16 -0.01 -8.62 1.71
CA ALA A 16 0.91 -9.56 2.37
C ALA A 16 0.20 -10.52 3.32
N GLN A 17 -0.82 -10.06 4.04
CA GLN A 17 -1.63 -10.92 4.92
C GLN A 17 -2.38 -12.00 4.14
N CYS A 18 -2.85 -11.68 2.92
CA CYS A 18 -3.62 -12.61 2.09
C CYS A 18 -2.75 -13.67 1.43
N ALA A 19 -1.55 -13.32 0.97
CA ALA A 19 -0.72 -14.18 0.15
C ALA A 19 0.62 -14.58 0.78
N GLY A 20 1.04 -13.91 1.85
CA GLY A 20 2.38 -14.07 2.45
C GLY A 20 2.70 -15.49 2.88
N ALA A 21 1.73 -16.22 3.42
CA ALA A 21 1.91 -17.60 3.87
C ALA A 21 2.41 -18.56 2.76
N ARG A 22 2.13 -18.27 1.47
CA ARG A 22 2.61 -19.04 0.31
C ARG A 22 4.13 -18.94 0.13
N TYR A 23 4.74 -17.91 0.70
CA TYR A 23 6.16 -17.56 0.52
C TYR A 23 6.98 -17.75 1.80
N LYS A 24 6.45 -18.46 2.78
CA LYS A 24 7.15 -18.75 4.06
C LYS A 24 8.58 -19.23 3.81
N GLY A 25 9.53 -18.56 4.48
CA GLY A 25 10.96 -18.87 4.40
C GLY A 25 11.64 -18.49 3.09
N ARG A 26 10.96 -17.78 2.17
CA ARG A 26 11.50 -17.38 0.87
C ARG A 26 11.93 -15.92 0.85
N GLU A 27 12.66 -15.55 -0.19
CA GLU A 27 13.03 -14.17 -0.49
C GLU A 27 11.87 -13.47 -1.17
N VAL A 28 11.45 -12.33 -0.60
CA VAL A 28 10.31 -11.55 -1.08
C VAL A 28 10.61 -10.06 -1.02
N VAL A 29 9.88 -9.29 -1.80
CA VAL A 29 10.01 -7.84 -1.87
C VAL A 29 8.75 -7.17 -1.34
N ILE A 30 8.92 -6.09 -0.58
CA ILE A 30 7.92 -5.05 -0.37
C ILE A 30 8.33 -3.86 -1.24
N ALA A 31 7.48 -3.48 -2.19
CA ALA A 31 7.71 -2.33 -3.07
C ALA A 31 6.68 -1.24 -2.77
N GLY A 32 7.15 -0.09 -2.27
CA GLY A 32 6.28 1.04 -1.97
C GLY A 32 6.65 1.80 -0.71
N THR A 33 5.73 2.63 -0.22
CA THR A 33 5.94 3.49 0.95
C THR A 33 4.72 3.54 1.86
N GLY A 34 4.89 4.11 3.06
CA GLY A 34 3.81 4.33 4.02
C GLY A 34 3.67 3.25 5.10
N ARG A 35 2.78 3.50 6.05
CA ARG A 35 2.64 2.67 7.27
C ARG A 35 2.18 1.22 7.01
N PHE A 36 1.45 0.98 5.93
CA PHE A 36 1.02 -0.38 5.58
C PHE A 36 2.19 -1.25 5.13
N THR A 37 3.20 -0.68 4.46
CA THR A 37 4.40 -1.40 4.04
C THR A 37 5.20 -1.92 5.22
N VAL A 38 5.33 -1.13 6.30
CA VAL A 38 6.05 -1.51 7.51
C VAL A 38 5.37 -2.73 8.19
N ARG A 39 4.05 -2.70 8.33
CA ARG A 39 3.29 -3.82 8.90
C ARG A 39 3.35 -5.07 8.02
N ALA A 40 3.28 -4.89 6.70
CA ALA A 40 3.40 -5.98 5.74
C ALA A 40 4.78 -6.63 5.79
N ALA A 41 5.85 -5.84 5.88
CA ALA A 41 7.21 -6.33 6.00
C ALA A 41 7.41 -7.12 7.30
N LEU A 42 6.94 -6.60 8.44
CA LEU A 42 7.00 -7.32 9.72
C LEU A 42 6.25 -8.66 9.66
N HIS A 43 5.05 -8.68 9.07
CA HIS A 43 4.30 -9.92 8.90
C HIS A 43 5.06 -10.96 8.06
N LEU A 44 5.69 -10.56 6.95
CA LEU A 44 6.50 -11.47 6.14
C LEU A 44 7.75 -11.96 6.88
N LEU A 45 8.38 -11.12 7.69
CA LEU A 45 9.50 -11.52 8.56
C LEU A 45 9.06 -12.55 9.62
N GLU A 46 7.86 -12.37 10.21
CA GLU A 46 7.26 -13.34 11.15
C GLU A 46 6.98 -14.69 10.48
N LEU A 47 6.73 -14.72 9.18
CA LEU A 47 6.64 -15.93 8.38
C LEU A 47 8.02 -16.53 8.02
N GLY A 48 9.12 -15.94 8.50
CA GLY A 48 10.49 -16.37 8.23
C GLY A 48 11.01 -15.97 6.84
N CYS A 49 10.32 -15.08 6.13
CA CYS A 49 10.81 -14.60 4.84
C CYS A 49 12.04 -13.70 5.01
N ARG A 50 12.92 -13.71 4.01
CA ARG A 50 13.90 -12.64 3.82
C ARG A 50 13.25 -11.53 3.02
N VAL A 51 13.20 -10.31 3.60
CA VAL A 51 12.43 -9.19 3.05
C VAL A 51 13.34 -8.11 2.52
N PHE A 52 13.24 -7.81 1.23
CA PHE A 52 13.82 -6.63 0.60
C PHE A 52 12.75 -5.54 0.55
N PHE A 53 12.99 -4.43 1.25
CA PHE A 53 12.08 -3.30 1.27
C PHE A 53 12.59 -2.22 0.31
N ILE A 54 11.94 -2.09 -0.84
CA ILE A 54 12.34 -1.22 -1.94
C ILE A 54 11.38 -0.03 -2.01
N THR A 55 11.94 1.17 -1.97
CA THR A 55 11.16 2.41 -2.07
C THR A 55 11.98 3.52 -2.72
N GLY A 56 11.33 4.41 -3.46
CA GLY A 56 11.96 5.63 -3.99
C GLY A 56 12.34 6.65 -2.91
N GLU A 57 11.84 6.47 -1.70
CA GLU A 57 12.15 7.34 -0.57
C GLU A 57 13.51 7.01 0.05
N ALA A 58 14.23 8.04 0.53
CA ALA A 58 15.51 7.83 1.21
C ALA A 58 15.37 7.18 2.61
N LYS A 59 14.15 7.14 3.16
CA LYS A 59 13.85 6.58 4.49
C LYS A 59 12.48 5.91 4.52
N ILE A 60 12.29 5.05 5.52
CA ILE A 60 11.01 4.38 5.77
C ILE A 60 10.09 5.32 6.53
N PHE A 61 8.83 5.46 6.08
CA PHE A 61 7.79 6.22 6.76
C PHE A 61 6.82 5.28 7.49
N GLY A 62 6.44 5.67 8.71
CA GLY A 62 5.50 4.90 9.54
C GLY A 62 5.73 5.09 11.03
N ASP A 63 5.18 4.18 11.83
CA ASP A 63 5.38 4.16 13.28
C ASP A 63 6.84 3.90 13.63
N VAL A 64 7.41 4.78 14.47
CA VAL A 64 8.83 4.73 14.83
C VAL A 64 9.21 3.43 15.55
N SER A 65 8.33 2.90 16.39
CA SER A 65 8.58 1.66 17.14
C SER A 65 8.62 0.45 16.19
N LEU A 66 7.71 0.40 15.23
CA LEU A 66 7.66 -0.66 14.23
C LEU A 66 8.84 -0.57 13.25
N ILE A 67 9.25 0.64 12.86
CA ILE A 67 10.45 0.85 12.03
C ILE A 67 11.70 0.37 12.76
N LYS A 68 11.86 0.68 14.05
CA LYS A 68 12.99 0.17 14.85
C LYS A 68 13.01 -1.36 14.89
N LYS A 69 11.85 -2.00 15.14
CA LYS A 69 11.71 -3.47 15.10
C LYS A 69 12.11 -4.02 13.73
N LEU A 70 11.68 -3.38 12.66
CA LEU A 70 11.98 -3.77 11.29
C LEU A 70 13.48 -3.71 10.99
N LEU A 71 14.11 -2.58 11.28
CA LEU A 71 15.54 -2.34 11.03
C LEU A 71 16.47 -3.24 11.85
N SER A 72 16.02 -3.72 13.02
CA SER A 72 16.79 -4.65 13.86
C SER A 72 16.72 -6.11 13.40
N HIS A 73 15.85 -6.44 12.42
CA HIS A 73 15.64 -7.82 12.02
C HIS A 73 16.72 -8.28 11.01
N LYS A 74 17.38 -9.41 11.31
CA LYS A 74 18.51 -9.93 10.51
C LYS A 74 18.17 -10.26 9.05
N GLN A 75 16.91 -10.60 8.75
CA GLN A 75 16.43 -10.96 7.42
C GLN A 75 15.79 -9.76 6.69
N PHE A 76 15.93 -8.56 7.22
CA PHE A 76 15.42 -7.34 6.62
C PHE A 76 16.53 -6.59 5.88
N HIS A 77 16.25 -6.19 4.64
CA HIS A 77 17.15 -5.42 3.79
C HIS A 77 16.41 -4.19 3.26
N PHE A 78 16.92 -3.01 3.61
CA PHE A 78 16.35 -1.74 3.13
C PHE A 78 17.10 -1.25 1.89
N MET A 79 16.35 -0.94 0.84
CA MET A 79 16.82 -0.38 -0.43
C MET A 79 16.05 0.91 -0.71
N GLY A 80 16.45 2.00 -0.03
CA GLY A 80 15.90 3.34 -0.23
C GLY A 80 16.46 4.00 -1.48
N GLY A 81 15.74 4.97 -2.04
CA GLY A 81 16.13 5.63 -3.29
C GLY A 81 16.10 4.71 -4.51
N SER A 82 15.36 3.60 -4.46
CA SER A 82 15.41 2.57 -5.49
C SER A 82 14.02 2.16 -5.97
N HIS A 83 13.92 1.69 -7.19
CA HIS A 83 12.70 1.17 -7.79
C HIS A 83 12.89 -0.20 -8.44
N VAL A 84 11.87 -1.03 -8.36
CA VAL A 84 11.77 -2.23 -9.20
C VAL A 84 11.48 -1.78 -10.63
N THR A 85 12.35 -2.11 -11.56
CA THR A 85 12.26 -1.68 -12.97
C THR A 85 11.90 -2.80 -13.93
N LYS A 86 12.21 -4.05 -13.59
CA LYS A 86 11.91 -5.21 -14.42
C LYS A 86 11.47 -6.40 -13.58
N LEU A 87 10.56 -7.18 -14.14
CA LEU A 87 10.10 -8.46 -13.61
C LEU A 87 10.50 -9.57 -14.58
N SER A 88 11.03 -10.66 -14.07
CA SER A 88 11.49 -11.79 -14.89
C SER A 88 11.06 -13.12 -14.28
N GLY A 89 10.81 -14.08 -15.13
CA GLY A 89 10.39 -15.42 -14.75
C GLY A 89 9.62 -16.10 -15.87
N ASP A 90 9.36 -17.37 -15.73
CA ASP A 90 8.58 -18.13 -16.69
C ASP A 90 7.08 -18.12 -16.33
N LYS A 91 6.57 -19.12 -15.66
CA LYS A 91 5.17 -19.18 -15.19
C LYS A 91 4.93 -18.35 -13.94
N TYR A 92 5.95 -18.24 -13.09
CA TYR A 92 5.95 -17.49 -11.84
C TYR A 92 7.11 -16.49 -11.84
N LEU A 93 7.01 -15.44 -11.02
CA LEU A 93 8.09 -14.51 -10.78
C LEU A 93 9.29 -15.26 -10.15
N GLN A 94 10.48 -14.98 -10.66
CA GLN A 94 11.73 -15.60 -10.21
C GLN A 94 12.82 -14.58 -9.91
N GLU A 95 12.80 -13.44 -10.57
CA GLU A 95 13.82 -12.41 -10.47
C GLU A 95 13.20 -11.02 -10.70
N ILE A 96 13.76 -10.02 -10.06
CA ILE A 96 13.50 -8.61 -10.35
C ILE A 96 14.80 -7.89 -10.67
N GLU A 97 14.72 -6.79 -11.41
CA GLU A 97 15.77 -5.79 -11.53
C GLU A 97 15.38 -4.57 -10.70
N VAL A 98 16.28 -4.11 -9.86
CA VAL A 98 16.15 -2.91 -9.03
C VAL A 98 17.12 -1.88 -9.56
N THR A 99 16.68 -0.64 -9.72
CA THR A 99 17.52 0.47 -10.15
C THR A 99 17.59 1.52 -9.04
N ASP A 100 18.80 1.90 -8.66
CA ASP A 100 19.06 3.06 -7.80
C ASP A 100 18.76 4.34 -8.57
N LEU A 101 17.99 5.25 -7.98
CA LEU A 101 17.52 6.47 -8.65
C LEU A 101 18.59 7.56 -8.75
N VAL A 102 19.64 7.47 -7.92
CA VAL A 102 20.70 8.48 -7.87
C VAL A 102 21.87 8.07 -8.76
N SER A 103 22.38 6.84 -8.58
CA SER A 103 23.52 6.33 -9.35
C SER A 103 23.12 5.76 -10.71
N GLY A 104 21.88 5.29 -10.86
CA GLY A 104 21.43 4.54 -12.03
C GLY A 104 21.90 3.08 -12.03
N ASP A 105 22.57 2.64 -10.97
CA ASP A 105 23.05 1.27 -10.86
C ASP A 105 21.89 0.28 -10.82
N ARG A 106 22.14 -0.91 -11.40
CA ARG A 106 21.14 -1.96 -11.48
C ARG A 106 21.62 -3.21 -10.78
N GLU A 107 20.74 -3.75 -9.97
CA GLU A 107 20.94 -5.00 -9.26
C GLU A 107 19.83 -5.99 -9.61
N ARG A 108 20.17 -7.27 -9.73
CA ARG A 108 19.18 -8.35 -9.90
C ARG A 108 19.05 -9.14 -8.61
N LEU A 109 17.80 -9.33 -8.21
CA LEU A 109 17.46 -10.08 -7.01
C LEU A 109 16.58 -11.28 -7.40
N ALA A 110 17.03 -12.47 -7.03
CA ALA A 110 16.21 -13.68 -7.13
C ALA A 110 15.17 -13.65 -6.02
N VAL A 111 13.88 -13.51 -6.37
CA VAL A 111 12.78 -13.38 -5.41
C VAL A 111 11.57 -14.15 -5.85
N ALA A 112 10.83 -14.68 -4.87
CA ALA A 112 9.62 -15.45 -5.13
C ALA A 112 8.37 -14.59 -5.29
N ALA A 113 8.37 -13.37 -4.70
CA ALA A 113 7.23 -12.46 -4.80
C ALA A 113 7.63 -11.00 -4.59
N VAL A 114 6.82 -10.11 -5.16
CA VAL A 114 6.78 -8.68 -4.88
C VAL A 114 5.39 -8.32 -4.36
N PHE A 115 5.34 -7.74 -3.18
CA PHE A 115 4.14 -7.16 -2.58
C PHE A 115 4.15 -5.66 -2.83
N VAL A 116 3.22 -5.18 -3.67
CA VAL A 116 3.18 -3.80 -4.16
C VAL A 116 2.25 -2.94 -3.32
N TYR A 117 2.78 -1.86 -2.78
CA TYR A 117 2.05 -0.87 -1.97
C TYR A 117 2.27 0.53 -2.54
N ARG A 118 1.46 0.92 -3.52
CA ARG A 118 1.57 2.22 -4.22
C ARG A 118 0.66 3.31 -3.66
N GLY A 119 0.11 3.11 -2.47
CA GLY A 119 -0.94 3.95 -1.91
C GLY A 119 -2.34 3.45 -2.27
N ILE A 120 -3.33 4.22 -1.86
CA ILE A 120 -4.74 3.96 -2.10
C ILE A 120 -5.27 5.04 -3.04
N VAL A 121 -5.93 4.64 -4.10
CA VAL A 121 -6.68 5.55 -4.97
C VAL A 121 -8.16 5.37 -4.64
N PRO A 122 -8.87 6.42 -4.24
CA PRO A 122 -10.30 6.32 -3.95
C PRO A 122 -11.09 6.12 -5.24
N GLU A 123 -12.00 5.15 -5.24
CA GLU A 123 -12.95 4.95 -6.35
C GLU A 123 -14.08 5.99 -6.28
N SER A 124 -13.73 7.23 -6.60
CA SER A 124 -14.63 8.40 -6.57
C SER A 124 -14.84 9.03 -7.94
N SER A 125 -14.27 8.44 -8.99
CA SER A 125 -14.28 8.99 -10.36
C SER A 125 -15.68 9.16 -10.94
N PHE A 126 -16.61 8.29 -10.55
CA PHE A 126 -18.02 8.33 -11.00
C PHE A 126 -18.81 9.51 -10.43
N LEU A 127 -18.33 10.18 -9.38
CA LEU A 127 -19.03 11.27 -8.68
C LEU A 127 -18.39 12.62 -9.03
N ALA A 128 -19.18 13.56 -9.52
CA ALA A 128 -18.74 14.91 -9.88
C ALA A 128 -18.70 15.87 -8.66
N ALA A 129 -18.34 15.36 -7.47
CA ALA A 129 -18.13 16.15 -6.27
C ALA A 129 -16.69 16.67 -6.21
N GLN A 130 -16.46 17.70 -5.37
CA GLN A 130 -15.12 18.22 -5.14
C GLN A 130 -14.22 17.17 -4.49
N LYS A 131 -12.96 17.14 -4.91
CA LYS A 131 -11.93 16.20 -4.47
C LYS A 131 -10.64 16.93 -4.15
N ASP A 132 -9.82 16.32 -3.31
CA ASP A 132 -8.44 16.77 -3.12
C ASP A 132 -7.54 16.37 -4.30
N ALA A 133 -6.26 16.73 -4.20
CA ALA A 133 -5.27 16.42 -5.24
C ALA A 133 -5.01 14.91 -5.43
N GLN A 134 -5.38 14.09 -4.46
CA GLN A 134 -5.25 12.63 -4.48
C GLN A 134 -6.53 11.92 -4.93
N GLY A 135 -7.63 12.67 -5.11
CA GLY A 135 -8.92 12.16 -5.57
C GLY A 135 -9.90 11.78 -4.44
N PHE A 136 -9.56 12.03 -3.17
CA PHE A 136 -10.49 11.83 -2.05
C PHE A 136 -11.58 12.88 -2.06
N LEU A 137 -12.81 12.46 -1.73
CA LEU A 137 -13.96 13.38 -1.66
C LEU A 137 -13.80 14.35 -0.51
N LEU A 138 -13.97 15.64 -0.79
CA LEU A 138 -14.05 16.67 0.23
C LEU A 138 -15.46 16.70 0.82
N VAL A 139 -15.54 16.71 2.15
CA VAL A 139 -16.82 16.77 2.89
C VAL A 139 -16.75 17.87 3.95
N ASP A 140 -17.94 18.40 4.29
CA ASP A 140 -18.09 19.34 5.39
C ASP A 140 -18.13 18.64 6.77
N GLU A 141 -18.44 19.39 7.82
CA GLU A 141 -18.57 18.87 9.19
C GLU A 141 -19.73 17.86 9.34
N ASN A 142 -20.71 17.87 8.45
CA ASN A 142 -21.83 16.93 8.41
C ASN A 142 -21.59 15.75 7.46
N VAL A 143 -20.35 15.59 6.98
CA VAL A 143 -19.91 14.60 5.99
C VAL A 143 -20.68 14.66 4.66
N MET A 144 -21.28 15.83 4.34
CA MET A 144 -21.91 16.08 3.06
C MET A 144 -20.82 16.53 2.04
N THR A 145 -20.90 16.03 0.83
CA THR A 145 -20.01 16.43 -0.27
C THR A 145 -20.44 17.80 -0.83
N SER A 146 -19.71 18.30 -1.81
CA SER A 146 -20.13 19.51 -2.55
C SER A 146 -21.44 19.35 -3.34
N LEU A 147 -21.98 18.13 -3.43
CA LEU A 147 -23.28 17.86 -4.04
C LEU A 147 -24.33 17.76 -2.95
N PRO A 148 -25.40 18.61 -2.98
CA PRO A 148 -26.46 18.57 -1.97
C PRO A 148 -27.12 17.19 -1.87
N GLY A 149 -27.31 16.71 -0.64
CA GLY A 149 -27.91 15.40 -0.36
C GLY A 149 -27.00 14.20 -0.62
N VAL A 150 -25.73 14.42 -0.98
CA VAL A 150 -24.75 13.36 -1.16
C VAL A 150 -23.73 13.38 -0.02
N PHE A 151 -23.75 12.33 0.78
CA PHE A 151 -22.89 12.16 1.94
C PHE A 151 -21.80 11.11 1.65
N ALA A 152 -20.59 11.34 2.15
CA ALA A 152 -19.49 10.41 1.96
C ALA A 152 -18.76 10.14 3.28
N ALA A 153 -18.41 8.87 3.50
CA ALA A 153 -17.66 8.43 4.67
C ALA A 153 -16.73 7.29 4.31
N GLY A 154 -15.75 7.04 5.17
CA GLY A 154 -14.81 5.94 4.96
C GLY A 154 -13.60 6.31 4.11
N ARG A 155 -13.03 5.30 3.46
CA ARG A 155 -11.76 5.46 2.70
C ARG A 155 -11.87 6.25 1.41
N VAL A 156 -13.06 6.60 0.99
CA VAL A 156 -13.28 7.51 -0.14
C VAL A 156 -13.07 8.98 0.26
N VAL A 157 -13.08 9.28 1.58
CA VAL A 157 -12.87 10.62 2.15
C VAL A 157 -11.46 10.76 2.73
N HIS A 158 -10.88 9.66 3.24
CA HIS A 158 -9.56 9.74 3.85
C HIS A 158 -8.81 8.40 3.73
N GLU A 159 -7.57 8.45 3.25
CA GLU A 159 -6.76 7.27 2.96
C GLU A 159 -6.59 6.35 4.17
N ASP A 160 -6.35 6.91 5.35
CA ASP A 160 -5.73 6.18 6.44
C ASP A 160 -6.31 6.50 7.81
N LEU A 161 -7.52 5.99 8.07
CA LEU A 161 -8.17 6.09 9.37
C LEU A 161 -8.32 4.70 10.03
N PRO A 162 -8.21 4.62 11.38
CA PRO A 162 -8.55 3.41 12.12
C PRO A 162 -9.99 2.96 11.84
N ILE A 163 -10.23 1.65 11.89
CA ILE A 163 -11.57 1.10 11.59
C ILE A 163 -12.66 1.70 12.47
N GLN A 164 -12.35 2.00 13.73
CA GLN A 164 -13.28 2.62 14.68
C GLN A 164 -13.75 4.00 14.21
N VAL A 165 -12.82 4.80 13.65
CA VAL A 165 -13.12 6.12 13.09
C VAL A 165 -13.96 5.99 11.82
N LEU A 166 -13.66 4.99 10.97
CA LEU A 166 -14.43 4.72 9.75
C LEU A 166 -15.86 4.31 10.07
N ILE A 167 -16.08 3.48 11.11
CA ILE A 167 -17.42 3.09 11.58
C ILE A 167 -18.16 4.32 12.10
N GLY A 168 -17.52 5.15 12.93
CA GLY A 168 -18.10 6.41 13.43
C GLY A 168 -18.48 7.39 12.32
N ALA A 169 -17.63 7.52 11.31
CA ALA A 169 -17.92 8.34 10.14
C ALA A 169 -19.13 7.84 9.34
N GLY A 170 -19.30 6.53 9.20
CA GLY A 170 -20.49 5.93 8.58
C GLY A 170 -21.77 6.22 9.36
N SER A 171 -21.74 6.09 10.69
CA SER A 171 -22.87 6.43 11.56
C SER A 171 -23.24 7.92 11.46
N ARG A 172 -22.23 8.80 11.42
CA ARG A 172 -22.44 10.25 11.25
C ARG A 172 -23.09 10.56 9.90
N ALA A 173 -22.63 9.94 8.81
CA ALA A 173 -23.20 10.12 7.49
C ALA A 173 -24.69 9.74 7.45
N ALA A 174 -25.06 8.63 8.09
CA ALA A 174 -26.45 8.19 8.17
C ALA A 174 -27.34 9.19 8.94
N LEU A 175 -26.86 9.70 10.09
CA LEU A 175 -27.59 10.69 10.88
C LEU A 175 -27.72 12.02 10.13
N SER A 176 -26.66 12.49 9.47
CA SER A 176 -26.69 13.71 8.68
C SER A 176 -27.64 13.59 7.48
N ALA A 177 -27.66 12.46 6.80
CA ALA A 177 -28.58 12.20 5.70
C ALA A 177 -30.04 12.17 6.18
N ALA A 178 -30.31 11.55 7.33
CA ALA A 178 -31.66 11.54 7.93
C ALA A 178 -32.14 12.94 8.32
N ALA A 179 -31.25 13.78 8.87
CA ALA A 179 -31.58 15.17 9.22
C ALA A 179 -31.80 16.04 7.97
N TRP A 180 -31.10 15.77 6.88
CA TRP A 180 -31.24 16.51 5.62
C TRP A 180 -32.60 16.24 4.91
N LEU A 181 -33.22 15.09 5.15
CA LEU A 181 -34.50 14.69 4.56
C LEU A 181 -35.73 15.24 5.29
N GLN A 182 -35.56 15.88 6.46
CA GLN A 182 -36.63 16.49 7.25
C GLN A 182 -36.86 17.94 6.88
#